data_fee358a3f5648c95dcaac35996e863a7
#
_entry.id   fee358a3f5648c95dcaac35996e863a7
#
_cell.length_a   1.000
_cell.length_b   1.000
_cell.length_c   1.000
_cell.angle_alpha   90.00
_cell.angle_beta   90.00
_cell.angle_gamma   90.00
#
_symmetry.space_group_name_H-M   'P 1'
#
loop_
_entity.id
_entity.type
_entity.pdbx_description
1 polymer ?
#
loop_
_entity_poly.entity_id
_entity_poly.type
_entity_poly.pdbx_seq_one_letter_code
_entity_poly.pdbx_strand_id
1 'polypeptide(L)'
;MLNMIKMDVYRMFRAKSMYVIWIILLASALLTSFLSKIDYDATNKEWEQQQADDSNKEQLSQQNTDNVNLGMRVELPTEPGKKVTVMDVFFSNAQGKFYALFLVIFAVMFATADIKSGYIKNIGGQVSQRGMLIVSRAVALALFTAITFAGIFVFQAAANMLAFKCVVWGNWKEIIPYFLTELTLHYAFVLICMAIAVIIKNNVISMTLSVCLTMNIMSIVYAFIDYVVNRKGFHNFSIYKYTVTGRMAMLPMNAGREDIVSSMCVAVIFIIIMLSLSSYIFQKRDI
;
A
#
# COMPACT_ATOMS: atom_id res chain seq x y z
N MET A 1 -9.43 -15.19 -23.65
CA MET A 1 -8.85 -14.67 -22.42
C MET A 1 -7.39 -14.22 -22.58
N LEU A 2 -6.48 -15.09 -23.04
CA LEU A 2 -5.03 -14.75 -23.16
C LEU A 2 -4.77 -13.51 -24.03
N ASN A 3 -5.47 -13.36 -25.16
CA ASN A 3 -5.33 -12.20 -26.05
C ASN A 3 -5.76 -10.89 -25.39
N MET A 4 -6.76 -10.92 -24.51
CA MET A 4 -7.22 -9.75 -23.74
C MET A 4 -6.17 -9.34 -22.71
N ILE A 5 -5.58 -10.32 -22.02
CA ILE A 5 -4.48 -10.06 -21.06
C ILE A 5 -3.28 -9.44 -21.79
N LYS A 6 -2.85 -10.02 -22.92
CA LYS A 6 -1.76 -9.45 -23.73
C LYS A 6 -2.05 -8.01 -24.16
N MET A 7 -3.29 -7.74 -24.54
CA MET A 7 -3.73 -6.41 -24.95
C MET A 7 -3.66 -5.42 -23.78
N ASP A 8 -4.22 -5.76 -22.61
CA ASP A 8 -4.20 -4.86 -21.44
C ASP A 8 -2.79 -4.64 -20.91
N VAL A 9 -1.94 -5.68 -20.88
CA VAL A 9 -0.52 -5.57 -20.54
C VAL A 9 0.23 -4.68 -21.52
N TYR A 10 0.01 -4.86 -22.83
CA TYR A 10 0.60 -3.99 -23.85
C TYR A 10 0.18 -2.53 -23.69
N ARG A 11 -1.12 -2.28 -23.46
CA ARG A 11 -1.66 -0.94 -23.22
C ARG A 11 -1.08 -0.31 -21.97
N MET A 12 -0.90 -1.09 -20.90
CA MET A 12 -0.28 -0.65 -19.64
C MET A 12 1.13 -0.14 -19.89
N PHE A 13 1.98 -0.93 -20.57
CA PHE A 13 3.36 -0.52 -20.87
C PHE A 13 3.46 0.64 -21.88
N ARG A 14 2.43 0.86 -22.70
CA ARG A 14 2.37 2.01 -23.61
C ARG A 14 1.79 3.27 -22.97
N ALA A 15 1.20 3.16 -21.80
CA ALA A 15 0.64 4.30 -21.09
C ALA A 15 1.73 5.22 -20.54
N LYS A 16 1.83 6.46 -21.06
CA LYS A 16 2.79 7.46 -20.58
C LYS A 16 2.62 7.75 -19.09
N SER A 17 1.40 7.65 -18.58
CA SER A 17 1.08 7.84 -17.15
C SER A 17 1.82 6.86 -16.24
N MET A 18 2.08 5.63 -16.68
CA MET A 18 2.83 4.65 -15.91
C MET A 18 4.26 5.14 -15.62
N TYR A 19 4.96 5.60 -16.64
CA TYR A 19 6.34 6.10 -16.52
C TYR A 19 6.41 7.38 -15.69
N VAL A 20 5.45 8.30 -15.88
CA VAL A 20 5.37 9.52 -15.07
C VAL A 20 5.19 9.20 -13.59
N ILE A 21 4.28 8.26 -13.27
CA ILE A 21 4.05 7.83 -11.89
C ILE A 21 5.31 7.16 -11.31
N TRP A 22 6.01 6.34 -12.06
CA TRP A 22 7.27 5.74 -11.61
C TRP A 22 8.34 6.78 -11.34
N ILE A 23 8.53 7.79 -12.21
CA ILE A 23 9.50 8.87 -11.99
C ILE A 23 9.15 9.63 -10.70
N ILE A 24 7.88 10.00 -10.51
CA ILE A 24 7.44 10.71 -9.32
C ILE A 24 7.61 9.84 -8.07
N LEU A 25 7.27 8.54 -8.15
CA LEU A 25 7.44 7.58 -7.06
C LEU A 25 8.91 7.45 -6.65
N LEU A 26 9.83 7.31 -7.60
CA LEU A 26 11.26 7.22 -7.32
C LEU A 26 11.82 8.52 -6.72
N ALA A 27 11.44 9.65 -7.27
CA ALA A 27 11.84 10.96 -6.74
C ALA A 27 11.32 11.17 -5.30
N SER A 28 10.06 10.79 -5.05
CA SER A 28 9.46 10.91 -3.72
C SER A 28 10.03 9.89 -2.72
N ALA A 29 10.43 8.70 -3.15
CA ALA A 29 11.11 7.72 -2.30
C ALA A 29 12.52 8.19 -1.90
N LEU A 30 13.25 8.88 -2.79
CA LEU A 30 14.48 9.57 -2.42
C LEU A 30 14.22 10.64 -1.37
N LEU A 31 13.21 11.48 -1.58
CA LEU A 31 12.86 12.54 -0.64
C LEU A 31 12.51 11.98 0.74
N THR A 32 11.68 10.94 0.82
CA THR A 32 11.34 10.29 2.11
C THR A 32 12.58 9.72 2.79
N SER A 33 13.53 9.13 2.05
CA SER A 33 14.78 8.61 2.63
C SER A 33 15.65 9.72 3.22
N PHE A 34 15.72 10.90 2.58
CA PHE A 34 16.44 12.05 3.12
C PHE A 34 15.73 12.65 4.35
N LEU A 35 14.40 12.75 4.33
CA LEU A 35 13.62 13.21 5.49
C LEU A 35 13.78 12.25 6.67
N SER A 36 13.67 10.95 6.44
CA SER A 36 13.89 9.92 7.46
C SER A 36 15.30 9.99 8.05
N LYS A 37 16.31 10.37 7.25
CA LYS A 37 17.66 10.60 7.77
C LYS A 37 17.71 11.80 8.71
N ILE A 38 17.08 12.92 8.34
CA ILE A 38 17.05 14.13 9.18
C ILE A 38 16.40 13.82 10.53
N ASP A 39 15.25 13.12 10.50
CA ASP A 39 14.55 12.71 11.72
C ASP A 39 15.39 11.75 12.58
N TYR A 40 16.06 10.78 11.95
CA TYR A 40 16.95 9.85 12.63
C TYR A 40 18.16 10.54 13.28
N ASP A 41 18.82 11.46 12.56
CA ASP A 41 19.94 12.22 13.07
C ASP A 41 19.53 13.15 14.24
N ALA A 42 18.31 13.69 14.21
CA ALA A 42 17.75 14.49 15.32
C ALA A 42 17.49 13.62 16.56
N THR A 43 16.83 12.47 16.39
CA THR A 43 16.54 11.51 17.46
C THR A 43 17.83 10.97 18.09
N ASN A 44 18.86 10.68 17.30
CA ASN A 44 20.15 10.23 17.81
C ASN A 44 20.83 11.30 18.68
N LYS A 45 20.79 12.57 18.27
CA LYS A 45 21.37 13.67 19.08
C LYS A 45 20.66 13.84 20.41
N GLU A 46 19.34 13.76 20.43
CA GLU A 46 18.54 13.80 21.66
C GLU A 46 18.89 12.63 22.59
N TRP A 47 19.02 11.43 22.02
CA TRP A 47 19.40 10.23 22.77
C TRP A 47 20.82 10.33 23.36
N GLU A 48 21.82 10.83 22.58
CA GLU A 48 23.18 11.05 23.06
C GLU A 48 23.22 12.10 24.20
N GLN A 49 22.40 13.16 24.09
CA GLN A 49 22.28 14.17 25.14
C GLN A 49 21.63 13.60 26.39
N GLN A 50 20.59 12.79 26.29
CA GLN A 50 19.94 12.11 27.39
C GLN A 50 20.90 11.15 28.11
N GLN A 51 21.69 10.37 27.37
CA GLN A 51 22.70 9.49 27.97
C GLN A 51 23.81 10.27 28.72
N ALA A 52 24.16 11.46 28.24
CA ALA A 52 25.10 12.32 28.90
C ALA A 52 24.51 12.92 30.19
N ASP A 53 23.19 13.20 30.24
CA ASP A 53 22.47 13.72 31.40
C ASP A 53 22.00 12.62 32.37
N ASP A 54 21.79 11.39 31.92
CA ASP A 54 21.26 10.24 32.69
C ASP A 54 22.29 9.60 33.65
N SER A 55 23.45 10.22 33.85
CA SER A 55 24.16 9.95 35.11
C SER A 55 23.33 10.34 36.37
N ASN A 56 22.09 10.87 36.20
CA ASN A 56 21.31 11.37 37.35
C ASN A 56 19.78 11.14 37.34
N LYS A 57 19.13 10.48 36.39
CA LYS A 57 17.67 10.20 36.53
C LYS A 57 17.22 9.00 35.70
N GLU A 58 16.79 7.93 36.38
CA GLU A 58 15.85 6.93 35.89
C GLU A 58 14.48 7.56 35.60
N GLN A 59 13.84 7.07 34.60
CA GLN A 59 12.41 7.24 34.20
C GLN A 59 12.08 8.42 33.29
N LEU A 60 11.93 8.11 32.03
CA LEU A 60 10.86 8.71 31.24
C LEU A 60 10.27 7.67 30.29
N SER A 61 9.03 7.36 30.60
CA SER A 61 8.10 6.41 30.02
C SER A 61 7.91 6.58 28.52
N GLN A 62 7.84 5.43 27.85
CA GLN A 62 7.21 5.24 26.54
C GLN A 62 5.88 6.01 26.49
N GLN A 63 5.84 7.08 25.75
CA GLN A 63 4.59 7.71 25.35
C GLN A 63 3.94 6.85 24.26
N ASN A 64 3.16 5.86 24.72
CA ASN A 64 2.10 5.29 23.91
C ASN A 64 1.03 6.38 23.72
N THR A 65 1.19 7.22 22.73
CA THR A 65 0.10 8.06 22.27
C THR A 65 -0.77 7.21 21.35
N ASP A 66 -1.92 6.76 21.86
CA ASP A 66 -3.05 6.24 21.10
C ASP A 66 -3.67 7.35 20.21
N ASN A 67 -2.83 8.06 19.49
CA ASN A 67 -3.27 9.07 18.55
C ASN A 67 -3.68 8.38 17.25
N VAL A 68 -4.93 8.54 16.88
CA VAL A 68 -5.44 8.16 15.56
C VAL A 68 -4.57 8.86 14.51
N ASN A 69 -3.70 8.10 13.86
CA ASN A 69 -2.81 8.60 12.82
C ASN A 69 -3.62 8.96 11.58
N LEU A 70 -3.96 10.23 11.43
CA LEU A 70 -4.51 10.82 10.22
C LEU A 70 -3.37 11.23 9.31
N GLY A 71 -3.35 10.66 8.11
CA GLY A 71 -2.32 10.93 7.11
C GLY A 71 -1.31 9.78 6.94
N MET A 72 -0.29 10.04 6.13
CA MET A 72 0.82 9.11 5.91
C MET A 72 1.95 9.47 6.87
N ARG A 73 2.18 8.65 7.88
CA ARG A 73 3.31 8.80 8.81
C ARG A 73 4.36 7.74 8.48
N VAL A 74 5.56 8.20 8.23
CA VAL A 74 6.71 7.34 7.95
C VAL A 74 7.68 7.47 9.13
N GLU A 75 7.67 6.47 10.00
CA GLU A 75 8.57 6.40 11.17
C GLU A 75 9.54 5.23 10.99
N LEU A 76 10.81 5.48 11.24
CA LEU A 76 11.82 4.42 11.18
C LEU A 76 11.71 3.52 12.42
N PRO A 77 11.72 2.18 12.24
CA PRO A 77 11.73 1.25 13.37
C PRO A 77 13.11 1.10 13.99
N THR A 78 14.14 1.77 13.44
CA THR A 78 15.52 1.64 13.87
C THR A 78 15.75 2.35 15.20
N GLU A 79 16.28 1.63 16.20
CA GLU A 79 16.67 2.21 17.50
C GLU A 79 17.82 3.21 17.34
N PRO A 80 17.87 4.28 18.19
CA PRO A 80 18.97 5.22 18.18
C PRO A 80 20.34 4.53 18.32
N GLY A 81 21.33 4.99 17.59
CA GLY A 81 22.68 4.41 17.59
C GLY A 81 22.89 3.19 16.69
N LYS A 82 21.82 2.59 16.13
CA LYS A 82 21.92 1.47 15.18
C LYS A 82 21.90 1.96 13.73
N LYS A 83 22.56 1.22 12.83
CA LYS A 83 22.54 1.55 11.39
C LYS A 83 21.17 1.28 10.79
N VAL A 84 20.64 2.28 10.08
CA VAL A 84 19.38 2.15 9.35
C VAL A 84 19.56 1.19 8.18
N THR A 85 18.74 0.14 8.13
CA THR A 85 18.76 -0.85 7.04
C THR A 85 17.88 -0.41 5.87
N VAL A 86 18.09 -1.01 4.70
CA VAL A 86 17.21 -0.82 3.52
C VAL A 86 15.78 -1.25 3.87
N MET A 87 15.67 -2.31 4.67
CA MET A 87 14.40 -2.86 5.09
C MET A 87 13.63 -1.89 6.02
N ASP A 88 14.31 -1.18 6.91
CA ASP A 88 13.67 -0.22 7.82
C ASP A 88 12.94 0.89 7.07
N VAL A 89 13.61 1.48 6.07
CA VAL A 89 13.02 2.56 5.26
C VAL A 89 11.92 2.01 4.34
N PHE A 90 12.12 0.82 3.76
CA PHE A 90 11.09 0.17 2.96
C PHE A 90 9.85 -0.16 3.80
N PHE A 91 10.04 -0.73 4.99
CA PHE A 91 8.98 -1.03 5.94
C PHE A 91 8.17 0.22 6.30
N SER A 92 8.83 1.29 6.71
CA SER A 92 8.18 2.54 7.11
C SER A 92 7.30 3.12 6.00
N ASN A 93 7.83 3.14 4.77
CA ASN A 93 7.08 3.63 3.60
C ASN A 93 5.90 2.69 3.23
N ALA A 94 6.07 1.36 3.36
CA ALA A 94 5.01 0.40 3.09
C ALA A 94 3.91 0.49 4.14
N GLN A 95 4.25 0.50 5.42
CA GLN A 95 3.32 0.63 6.54
C GLN A 95 2.56 1.97 6.50
N GLY A 96 3.25 3.06 6.16
CA GLY A 96 2.65 4.37 5.92
C GLY A 96 1.78 4.44 4.66
N LYS A 97 1.68 3.36 3.88
CA LYS A 97 0.93 3.27 2.60
C LYS A 97 1.43 4.24 1.52
N PHE A 98 2.68 4.67 1.66
CA PHE A 98 3.26 5.62 0.73
C PHE A 98 3.31 5.05 -0.70
N TYR A 99 3.73 3.79 -0.85
CA TYR A 99 3.75 3.12 -2.16
C TYR A 99 2.35 2.87 -2.70
N ALA A 100 1.38 2.58 -1.81
CA ALA A 100 -0.01 2.36 -2.17
C ALA A 100 -0.62 3.56 -2.88
N LEU A 101 -0.27 4.80 -2.50
CA LEU A 101 -0.77 6.02 -3.12
C LEU A 101 -0.53 6.01 -4.64
N PHE A 102 0.70 5.73 -5.06
CA PHE A 102 1.08 5.73 -6.47
C PHE A 102 0.47 4.56 -7.24
N LEU A 103 0.42 3.38 -6.62
CA LEU A 103 -0.23 2.20 -7.21
C LEU A 103 -1.71 2.47 -7.48
N VAL A 104 -2.39 3.09 -6.54
CA VAL A 104 -3.82 3.40 -6.62
C VAL A 104 -4.13 4.47 -7.65
N ILE A 105 -3.32 5.53 -7.73
CA ILE A 105 -3.44 6.56 -8.77
C ILE A 105 -3.40 5.91 -10.16
N PHE A 106 -2.40 5.05 -10.39
CA PHE A 106 -2.32 4.34 -11.67
C PHE A 106 -3.52 3.42 -11.89
N ALA A 107 -3.92 2.64 -10.90
CA ALA A 107 -5.03 1.70 -11.00
C ALA A 107 -6.35 2.37 -11.39
N VAL A 108 -6.67 3.49 -10.75
CA VAL A 108 -7.88 4.28 -11.06
C VAL A 108 -7.80 4.88 -12.45
N MET A 109 -6.66 5.47 -12.82
CA MET A 109 -6.46 6.02 -14.18
C MET A 109 -6.59 4.92 -15.23
N PHE A 110 -5.97 3.78 -15.03
CA PHE A 110 -6.02 2.64 -15.95
C PHE A 110 -7.43 2.06 -16.07
N ALA A 111 -8.15 1.93 -14.93
CA ALA A 111 -9.51 1.42 -14.90
C ALA A 111 -10.51 2.35 -15.59
N THR A 112 -10.32 3.68 -15.51
CA THR A 112 -11.24 4.66 -16.07
C THR A 112 -10.90 5.10 -17.50
N ALA A 113 -9.69 4.84 -17.99
CA ALA A 113 -9.23 5.23 -19.32
C ALA A 113 -10.17 4.73 -20.44
N ASP A 114 -10.68 3.53 -20.30
CA ASP A 114 -11.54 2.88 -21.30
C ASP A 114 -12.96 3.44 -21.34
N ILE A 115 -13.42 3.96 -20.20
CA ILE A 115 -14.73 4.60 -20.09
C ILE A 115 -14.71 5.91 -20.89
N LYS A 116 -13.61 6.67 -20.79
CA LYS A 116 -13.44 7.95 -21.49
C LYS A 116 -13.23 7.81 -22.99
N SER A 117 -12.51 6.77 -23.42
CA SER A 117 -12.16 6.56 -24.85
C SER A 117 -13.27 5.94 -25.68
N GLY A 118 -14.39 5.51 -25.09
CA GLY A 118 -15.42 4.76 -25.78
C GLY A 118 -15.00 3.35 -26.20
N TYR A 119 -13.79 2.93 -25.86
CA TYR A 119 -13.19 1.65 -26.19
C TYR A 119 -14.05 0.45 -25.75
N ILE A 120 -14.71 0.58 -24.59
CA ILE A 120 -15.63 -0.42 -24.05
C ILE A 120 -16.80 -0.66 -25.00
N LYS A 121 -17.32 0.39 -25.65
CA LYS A 121 -18.44 0.26 -26.63
C LYS A 121 -18.03 -0.56 -27.83
N ASN A 122 -16.80 -0.37 -28.32
CA ASN A 122 -16.31 -1.07 -29.52
C ASN A 122 -15.98 -2.54 -29.24
N ILE A 123 -15.44 -2.88 -28.08
CA ILE A 123 -15.06 -4.26 -27.73
C ILE A 123 -16.22 -5.02 -27.07
N GLY A 124 -17.10 -4.32 -26.33
CA GLY A 124 -18.20 -4.95 -25.61
C GLY A 124 -19.17 -5.74 -26.50
N GLY A 125 -19.25 -5.41 -27.80
CA GLY A 125 -20.00 -6.17 -28.78
C GLY A 125 -19.29 -7.43 -29.34
N GLN A 126 -17.96 -7.49 -29.19
CA GLN A 126 -17.14 -8.59 -29.73
C GLN A 126 -16.81 -9.66 -28.69
N VAL A 127 -17.02 -9.38 -27.39
CA VAL A 127 -16.68 -10.28 -26.28
C VAL A 127 -17.95 -10.89 -25.71
N SER A 128 -18.05 -12.22 -25.75
CA SER A 128 -19.19 -12.97 -25.21
C SER A 128 -19.40 -12.81 -23.71
N GLN A 129 -18.33 -12.62 -22.96
CA GLN A 129 -18.36 -12.43 -21.51
C GLN A 129 -17.61 -11.14 -21.12
N ARG A 130 -18.34 -10.06 -20.96
CA ARG A 130 -17.78 -8.72 -20.63
C ARG A 130 -17.01 -8.68 -19.31
N GLY A 131 -17.39 -9.52 -18.34
CA GLY A 131 -16.69 -9.65 -17.07
C GLY A 131 -15.22 -10.07 -17.19
N MET A 132 -14.86 -10.79 -18.28
CA MET A 132 -13.47 -11.18 -18.54
C MET A 132 -12.54 -9.99 -18.82
N LEU A 133 -13.07 -8.84 -19.27
CA LEU A 133 -12.29 -7.61 -19.42
C LEU A 133 -11.78 -7.09 -18.07
N ILE A 134 -12.57 -7.25 -17.03
CA ILE A 134 -12.16 -6.88 -15.66
C ILE A 134 -11.06 -7.80 -15.15
N VAL A 135 -11.19 -9.11 -15.39
CA VAL A 135 -10.16 -10.09 -14.99
C VAL A 135 -8.85 -9.82 -15.74
N SER A 136 -8.90 -9.55 -17.04
CA SER A 136 -7.73 -9.18 -17.85
C SER A 136 -7.02 -7.95 -17.29
N ARG A 137 -7.79 -6.92 -16.92
CA ARG A 137 -7.30 -5.69 -16.32
C ARG A 137 -6.67 -5.91 -14.95
N ALA A 138 -7.31 -6.76 -14.14
CA ALA A 138 -6.76 -7.14 -12.83
C ALA A 138 -5.41 -7.85 -12.93
N VAL A 139 -5.24 -8.73 -13.93
CA VAL A 139 -3.95 -9.38 -14.22
C VAL A 139 -2.89 -8.35 -14.64
N ALA A 140 -3.24 -7.38 -15.49
CA ALA A 140 -2.31 -6.30 -15.83
C ALA A 140 -1.91 -5.46 -14.60
N LEU A 141 -2.85 -5.14 -13.72
CA LEU A 141 -2.58 -4.43 -12.46
C LEU A 141 -1.76 -5.27 -11.48
N ALA A 142 -1.92 -6.61 -11.44
CA ALA A 142 -1.06 -7.49 -10.65
C ALA A 142 0.40 -7.38 -11.12
N LEU A 143 0.62 -7.41 -12.42
CA LEU A 143 1.94 -7.27 -13.02
C LEU A 143 2.55 -5.89 -12.72
N PHE A 144 1.75 -4.82 -12.86
CA PHE A 144 2.17 -3.46 -12.51
C PHE A 144 2.57 -3.35 -11.03
N THR A 145 1.74 -3.86 -10.12
CA THR A 145 2.01 -3.84 -8.68
C THR A 145 3.29 -4.61 -8.35
N ALA A 146 3.47 -5.80 -8.91
CA ALA A 146 4.65 -6.63 -8.68
C ALA A 146 5.94 -5.96 -9.19
N ILE A 147 5.94 -5.43 -10.42
CA ILE A 147 7.10 -4.73 -10.99
C ILE A 147 7.42 -3.47 -10.20
N THR A 148 6.40 -2.68 -9.85
CA THR A 148 6.60 -1.44 -9.09
C THR A 148 7.15 -1.74 -7.69
N PHE A 149 6.59 -2.73 -6.99
CA PHE A 149 6.99 -3.08 -5.63
C PHE A 149 8.40 -3.66 -5.57
N ALA A 150 8.74 -4.55 -6.52
CA ALA A 150 10.10 -5.08 -6.66
C ALA A 150 11.10 -3.98 -7.08
N GLY A 151 10.72 -3.13 -8.03
CA GLY A 151 11.56 -2.03 -8.50
C GLY A 151 11.88 -1.03 -7.41
N ILE A 152 10.88 -0.65 -6.58
CA ILE A 152 11.10 0.30 -5.48
C ILE A 152 11.94 -0.31 -4.36
N PHE A 153 11.80 -1.61 -4.09
CA PHE A 153 12.63 -2.30 -3.10
C PHE A 153 14.12 -2.27 -3.49
N VAL A 154 14.42 -2.54 -4.77
CA VAL A 154 15.80 -2.43 -5.30
C VAL A 154 16.26 -0.98 -5.28
N PHE A 155 15.40 -0.04 -5.69
CA PHE A 155 15.72 1.38 -5.69
C PHE A 155 15.99 1.93 -4.28
N GLN A 156 15.31 1.38 -3.26
CA GLN A 156 15.53 1.77 -1.86
C GLN A 156 16.96 1.53 -1.41
N ALA A 157 17.65 0.50 -1.94
CA ALA A 157 19.07 0.30 -1.66
C ALA A 157 19.93 1.46 -2.19
N ALA A 158 19.64 1.97 -3.39
CA ALA A 158 20.32 3.14 -3.95
C ALA A 158 20.00 4.41 -3.14
N ALA A 159 18.74 4.58 -2.71
CA ALA A 159 18.31 5.69 -1.87
C ALA A 159 19.00 5.67 -0.48
N ASN A 160 19.14 4.49 0.14
CA ASN A 160 19.90 4.33 1.38
C ASN A 160 21.40 4.66 1.21
N MET A 161 21.98 4.23 0.09
CA MET A 161 23.38 4.59 -0.21
C MET A 161 23.58 6.10 -0.29
N LEU A 162 22.63 6.82 -0.89
CA LEU A 162 22.70 8.28 -1.03
C LEU A 162 22.40 9.00 0.30
N ALA A 163 21.38 8.57 1.04
CA ALA A 163 20.96 9.22 2.28
C ALA A 163 21.85 8.85 3.47
N PHE A 164 22.01 7.57 3.76
CA PHE A 164 22.68 7.05 4.96
C PHE A 164 24.13 6.62 4.71
N LYS A 165 24.63 6.71 3.46
CA LYS A 165 25.98 6.29 3.05
C LYS A 165 26.31 4.83 3.38
N CYS A 166 25.30 4.00 3.55
CA CYS A 166 25.44 2.57 3.80
C CYS A 166 24.34 1.77 3.10
N VAL A 167 24.63 0.50 2.78
CA VAL A 167 23.65 -0.44 2.24
C VAL A 167 23.70 -1.69 3.12
N VAL A 168 22.75 -1.77 4.05
CA VAL A 168 22.56 -2.94 4.90
C VAL A 168 21.15 -3.46 4.66
N TRP A 169 21.01 -4.70 4.16
CA TRP A 169 19.72 -5.25 3.75
C TRP A 169 18.85 -5.71 4.94
N GLY A 170 19.47 -6.17 6.01
CA GLY A 170 18.77 -6.84 7.10
C GLY A 170 18.70 -8.36 6.92
N ASN A 171 17.79 -9.02 7.64
CA ASN A 171 17.65 -10.48 7.65
C ASN A 171 16.71 -10.97 6.53
N TRP A 172 17.22 -11.67 5.53
CA TRP A 172 16.44 -12.17 4.40
C TRP A 172 15.31 -13.13 4.80
N LYS A 173 15.45 -13.84 5.92
CA LYS A 173 14.39 -14.75 6.42
C LYS A 173 13.14 -13.99 6.87
N GLU A 174 13.29 -12.73 7.26
CA GLU A 174 12.20 -11.83 7.67
C GLU A 174 11.71 -10.99 6.48
N ILE A 175 12.64 -10.53 5.65
CA ILE A 175 12.36 -9.67 4.47
C ILE A 175 11.43 -10.37 3.48
N ILE A 176 11.72 -11.61 3.09
CA ILE A 176 10.97 -12.29 2.03
C ILE A 176 9.49 -12.51 2.41
N PRO A 177 9.17 -13.07 3.59
CA PRO A 177 7.77 -13.24 3.99
C PRO A 177 7.02 -11.91 4.13
N TYR A 178 7.65 -10.90 4.72
CA TYR A 178 7.09 -9.55 4.83
C TYR A 178 6.80 -8.96 3.45
N PHE A 179 7.79 -8.95 2.55
CA PHE A 179 7.67 -8.42 1.20
C PHE A 179 6.52 -9.07 0.40
N LEU A 180 6.41 -10.40 0.45
CA LEU A 180 5.35 -11.12 -0.26
C LEU A 180 3.97 -10.83 0.33
N THR A 181 3.86 -10.69 1.64
CA THR A 181 2.62 -10.35 2.33
C THR A 181 2.18 -8.93 1.98
N GLU A 182 3.10 -7.96 2.06
CA GLU A 182 2.82 -6.57 1.69
C GLU A 182 2.48 -6.41 0.20
N LEU A 183 3.19 -7.12 -0.68
CA LEU A 183 2.86 -7.15 -2.11
C LEU A 183 1.41 -7.61 -2.33
N THR A 184 0.99 -8.67 -1.64
CA THR A 184 -0.37 -9.23 -1.78
C THR A 184 -1.42 -8.28 -1.20
N LEU A 185 -1.15 -7.64 -0.07
CA LEU A 185 -2.02 -6.62 0.54
C LEU A 185 -2.15 -5.38 -0.36
N HIS A 186 -1.03 -4.88 -0.91
CA HIS A 186 -1.04 -3.76 -1.86
C HIS A 186 -1.83 -4.09 -3.12
N TYR A 187 -1.69 -5.31 -3.65
CA TYR A 187 -2.49 -5.76 -4.79
C TYR A 187 -3.98 -5.86 -4.45
N ALA A 188 -4.35 -6.40 -3.30
CA ALA A 188 -5.74 -6.42 -2.83
C ALA A 188 -6.30 -5.00 -2.74
N PHE A 189 -5.53 -4.05 -2.23
CA PHE A 189 -5.91 -2.65 -2.14
C PHE A 189 -6.08 -1.97 -3.51
N VAL A 190 -5.19 -2.26 -4.45
CA VAL A 190 -5.30 -1.83 -5.85
C VAL A 190 -6.61 -2.33 -6.48
N LEU A 191 -7.01 -3.57 -6.21
CA LEU A 191 -8.29 -4.12 -6.71
C LEU A 191 -9.52 -3.47 -6.05
N ILE A 192 -9.46 -3.11 -4.77
CA ILE A 192 -10.51 -2.34 -4.11
C ILE A 192 -10.70 -1.00 -4.85
N CYS A 193 -9.61 -0.29 -5.12
CA CYS A 193 -9.67 1.00 -5.82
C CYS A 193 -10.10 0.87 -7.29
N MET A 194 -9.69 -0.21 -7.97
CA MET A 194 -10.20 -0.56 -9.30
C MET A 194 -11.72 -0.81 -9.25
N ALA A 195 -12.22 -1.54 -8.27
CA ALA A 195 -13.64 -1.79 -8.09
C ALA A 195 -14.42 -0.48 -7.89
N ILE A 196 -13.93 0.42 -7.03
CA ILE A 196 -14.49 1.77 -6.84
C ILE A 196 -14.56 2.51 -8.18
N ALA A 197 -13.49 2.49 -8.97
CA ALA A 197 -13.44 3.14 -10.27
C ALA A 197 -14.43 2.54 -11.28
N VAL A 198 -14.60 1.23 -11.26
CA VAL A 198 -15.57 0.51 -12.11
C VAL A 198 -17.01 0.85 -11.69
N ILE A 199 -17.30 0.97 -10.40
CA ILE A 199 -18.63 1.27 -9.87
C ILE A 199 -19.03 2.72 -10.16
N ILE A 200 -18.17 3.67 -9.80
CA ILE A 200 -18.47 5.12 -9.84
C ILE A 200 -18.42 5.69 -11.25
N LYS A 201 -17.61 5.13 -12.15
CA LYS A 201 -17.42 5.59 -13.55
C LYS A 201 -16.85 7.02 -13.70
N ASN A 202 -16.58 7.69 -12.63
CA ASN A 202 -16.03 9.04 -12.61
C ASN A 202 -14.59 9.00 -12.08
N ASN A 203 -13.64 9.41 -12.94
CA ASN A 203 -12.23 9.36 -12.59
C ASN A 203 -11.89 10.24 -11.36
N VAL A 204 -12.48 11.44 -11.29
CA VAL A 204 -12.17 12.38 -10.21
C VAL A 204 -12.67 11.85 -8.87
N ILE A 205 -13.94 11.44 -8.81
CA ILE A 205 -14.55 10.92 -7.57
C ILE A 205 -13.83 9.63 -7.14
N SER A 206 -13.58 8.71 -8.07
CA SER A 206 -12.88 7.46 -7.76
C SER A 206 -11.46 7.70 -7.27
N MET A 207 -10.74 8.65 -7.87
CA MET A 207 -9.40 9.03 -7.46
C MET A 207 -9.41 9.62 -6.04
N THR A 208 -10.31 10.58 -5.77
CA THR A 208 -10.43 11.21 -4.45
C THR A 208 -10.72 10.19 -3.36
N LEU A 209 -11.72 9.30 -3.58
CA LEU A 209 -12.03 8.25 -2.61
C LEU A 209 -10.86 7.30 -2.37
N SER A 210 -10.17 6.90 -3.44
CA SER A 210 -9.03 6.00 -3.34
C SER A 210 -7.85 6.63 -2.60
N VAL A 211 -7.57 7.92 -2.83
CA VAL A 211 -6.56 8.67 -2.08
C VAL A 211 -6.96 8.82 -0.61
N CYS A 212 -8.23 9.13 -0.32
CA CYS A 212 -8.75 9.19 1.04
C CYS A 212 -8.57 7.86 1.81
N LEU A 213 -8.80 6.73 1.13
CA LEU A 213 -8.55 5.40 1.72
C LEU A 213 -7.05 5.18 2.02
N THR A 214 -6.18 5.68 1.16
CA THR A 214 -4.72 5.58 1.36
C THR A 214 -4.26 6.44 2.54
N MET A 215 -4.85 7.63 2.73
CA MET A 215 -4.53 8.60 3.80
C MET A 215 -5.05 8.21 5.19
N ASN A 216 -5.40 6.95 5.43
CA ASN A 216 -5.91 6.47 6.73
C ASN A 216 -7.19 7.15 7.23
N ILE A 217 -7.95 7.86 6.39
CA ILE A 217 -9.22 8.50 6.82
C ILE A 217 -10.20 7.46 7.37
N MET A 218 -10.13 6.21 6.87
CA MET A 218 -10.95 5.11 7.37
C MET A 218 -10.61 4.71 8.82
N SER A 219 -9.47 5.12 9.37
CA SER A 219 -9.14 4.83 10.77
C SER A 219 -10.14 5.43 11.74
N ILE A 220 -10.74 6.58 11.44
CA ILE A 220 -11.80 7.19 12.23
C ILE A 220 -13.04 6.28 12.25
N VAL A 221 -13.42 5.74 11.07
CA VAL A 221 -14.56 4.84 10.94
C VAL A 221 -14.27 3.53 11.70
N TYR A 222 -13.04 3.03 11.60
CA TYR A 222 -12.62 1.82 12.29
C TYR A 222 -12.66 2.00 13.82
N ALA A 223 -12.12 3.11 14.33
CA ALA A 223 -12.17 3.43 15.75
C ALA A 223 -13.61 3.55 16.25
N PHE A 224 -14.51 4.16 15.46
CA PHE A 224 -15.93 4.25 15.81
C PHE A 224 -16.60 2.87 15.86
N ILE A 225 -16.35 2.01 14.88
CA ILE A 225 -16.90 0.65 14.84
C ILE A 225 -16.37 -0.17 16.03
N ASP A 226 -15.06 -0.12 16.28
CA ASP A 226 -14.43 -0.81 17.41
C ASP A 226 -15.04 -0.35 18.75
N TYR A 227 -15.25 0.96 18.91
CA TYR A 227 -15.92 1.52 20.09
C TYR A 227 -17.34 0.95 20.28
N VAL A 228 -18.16 0.95 19.21
CA VAL A 228 -19.56 0.48 19.27
C VAL A 228 -19.63 -1.03 19.55
N VAL A 229 -18.76 -1.82 18.93
CA VAL A 229 -18.74 -3.29 19.07
C VAL A 229 -18.24 -3.69 20.45
N ASN A 230 -17.16 -3.07 20.93
CA ASN A 230 -16.60 -3.35 22.26
C ASN A 230 -17.59 -2.95 23.36
N ARG A 231 -18.38 -1.88 23.18
CA ARG A 231 -19.44 -1.49 24.12
C ARG A 231 -20.58 -2.51 24.20
N LYS A 232 -20.81 -3.33 23.15
CA LYS A 232 -21.83 -4.39 23.13
C LYS A 232 -21.36 -5.71 23.75
N GLY A 233 -20.18 -5.77 24.37
CA GLY A 233 -19.67 -6.93 25.09
C GLY A 233 -18.67 -7.80 24.32
N PHE A 234 -18.27 -7.43 23.11
CA PHE A 234 -17.20 -8.08 22.37
C PHE A 234 -15.85 -7.48 22.78
N HIS A 235 -15.31 -7.90 23.92
CA HIS A 235 -14.02 -7.39 24.40
C HIS A 235 -12.89 -7.76 23.45
N ASN A 236 -12.00 -6.79 23.14
CA ASN A 236 -10.84 -6.92 22.25
C ASN A 236 -11.15 -7.08 20.75
N PHE A 237 -12.34 -6.70 20.28
CA PHE A 237 -12.61 -6.63 18.84
C PHE A 237 -11.85 -5.45 18.22
N SER A 238 -11.15 -5.71 17.12
CA SER A 238 -10.53 -4.67 16.29
C SER A 238 -10.76 -4.95 14.81
N ILE A 239 -11.47 -4.04 14.15
CA ILE A 239 -11.79 -4.15 12.73
C ILE A 239 -10.54 -4.05 11.83
N TYR A 240 -9.47 -3.43 12.32
CA TYR A 240 -8.18 -3.37 11.62
C TYR A 240 -7.67 -4.75 11.21
N LYS A 241 -7.90 -5.78 12.05
CA LYS A 241 -7.47 -7.15 11.78
C LYS A 241 -8.19 -7.80 10.59
N TYR A 242 -9.34 -7.27 10.18
CA TYR A 242 -10.21 -7.83 9.15
C TYR A 242 -10.26 -7.00 7.87
N THR A 243 -9.52 -5.89 7.80
CA THR A 243 -9.48 -5.01 6.65
C THR A 243 -8.09 -4.97 6.01
N VAL A 244 -8.04 -4.81 4.68
CA VAL A 244 -6.77 -4.72 3.95
C VAL A 244 -5.96 -3.52 4.42
N THR A 245 -6.59 -2.35 4.54
CA THR A 245 -5.91 -1.12 4.97
C THR A 245 -5.44 -1.16 6.42
N GLY A 246 -6.16 -1.89 7.27
CA GLY A 246 -5.75 -2.13 8.65
C GLY A 246 -4.55 -3.07 8.72
N ARG A 247 -4.56 -4.17 7.98
CA ARG A 247 -3.43 -5.11 7.93
C ARG A 247 -2.16 -4.47 7.39
N MET A 248 -2.24 -3.65 6.35
CA MET A 248 -1.09 -2.88 5.84
C MET A 248 -0.48 -1.95 6.90
N ALA A 249 -1.31 -1.37 7.78
CA ALA A 249 -0.84 -0.47 8.83
C ALA A 249 -0.28 -1.20 10.06
N MET A 250 -0.75 -2.43 10.34
CA MET A 250 -0.44 -3.15 11.58
C MET A 250 0.56 -4.29 11.40
N LEU A 251 0.92 -4.68 10.18
CA LEU A 251 1.86 -5.79 9.94
C LEU A 251 3.25 -5.40 10.47
N PRO A 252 3.78 -6.08 11.51
CA PRO A 252 5.10 -5.77 12.02
C PRO A 252 6.20 -6.25 11.07
N MET A 253 7.38 -5.62 11.13
CA MET A 253 8.53 -6.01 10.30
C MET A 253 8.93 -7.47 10.55
N ASN A 254 8.91 -7.89 11.83
CA ASN A 254 9.21 -9.25 12.27
C ASN A 254 7.92 -10.07 12.45
N ALA A 255 7.03 -10.03 11.44
CA ALA A 255 5.74 -10.70 11.48
C ALA A 255 5.89 -12.20 11.76
N GLY A 256 5.18 -12.69 12.77
CA GLY A 256 5.07 -14.11 13.05
C GLY A 256 4.29 -14.85 11.95
N ARG A 257 4.42 -16.17 11.93
CA ARG A 257 3.72 -17.00 10.94
C ARG A 257 2.19 -16.79 10.96
N GLU A 258 1.62 -16.56 12.14
CA GLU A 258 0.17 -16.32 12.30
C GLU A 258 -0.25 -15.00 11.68
N ASP A 259 0.54 -13.93 11.86
CA ASP A 259 0.26 -12.62 11.28
C ASP A 259 0.34 -12.64 9.75
N ILE A 260 1.35 -13.34 9.21
CA ILE A 260 1.54 -13.52 7.77
C ILE A 260 0.34 -14.26 7.18
N VAL A 261 -0.01 -15.44 7.73
CA VAL A 261 -1.11 -16.27 7.23
C VAL A 261 -2.44 -15.51 7.33
N SER A 262 -2.70 -14.86 8.45
CA SER A 262 -3.92 -14.08 8.67
C SER A 262 -4.02 -12.90 7.69
N SER A 263 -2.94 -12.18 7.45
CA SER A 263 -2.89 -11.06 6.49
C SER A 263 -3.08 -11.53 5.05
N MET A 264 -2.44 -12.64 4.67
CA MET A 264 -2.61 -13.28 3.37
C MET A 264 -4.06 -13.76 3.15
N CYS A 265 -4.68 -14.37 4.15
CA CYS A 265 -6.09 -14.78 4.07
C CYS A 265 -7.01 -13.59 3.82
N VAL A 266 -6.83 -12.50 4.58
CA VAL A 266 -7.62 -11.26 4.37
C VAL A 266 -7.40 -10.74 2.96
N ALA A 267 -6.17 -10.63 2.48
CA ALA A 267 -5.86 -10.14 1.15
C ALA A 267 -6.53 -10.99 0.06
N VAL A 268 -6.41 -12.32 0.13
CA VAL A 268 -6.99 -13.24 -0.88
C VAL A 268 -8.52 -13.16 -0.88
N ILE A 269 -9.17 -13.10 0.28
CA ILE A 269 -10.62 -12.94 0.39
C ILE A 269 -11.07 -11.65 -0.31
N PHE A 270 -10.40 -10.53 -0.04
CA PHE A 270 -10.72 -9.25 -0.69
C PHE A 270 -10.46 -9.27 -2.20
N ILE A 271 -9.39 -9.91 -2.66
CA ILE A 271 -9.10 -10.11 -4.09
C ILE A 271 -10.28 -10.82 -4.77
N ILE A 272 -10.73 -11.94 -4.22
CA ILE A 272 -11.83 -12.74 -4.78
C ILE A 272 -13.13 -11.93 -4.79
N ILE A 273 -13.47 -11.27 -3.68
CA ILE A 273 -14.69 -10.47 -3.55
C ILE A 273 -14.69 -9.31 -4.56
N MET A 274 -13.59 -8.54 -4.64
CA MET A 274 -13.51 -7.37 -5.50
C MET A 274 -13.49 -7.72 -6.98
N LEU A 275 -12.83 -8.81 -7.36
CA LEU A 275 -12.86 -9.33 -8.74
C LEU A 275 -14.27 -9.80 -9.12
N SER A 276 -14.92 -10.58 -8.27
CA SER A 276 -16.26 -11.09 -8.52
C SER A 276 -17.28 -9.95 -8.62
N LEU A 277 -17.24 -9.02 -7.69
CA LEU A 277 -18.12 -7.85 -7.64
C LEU A 277 -17.94 -6.97 -8.90
N SER A 278 -16.69 -6.62 -9.21
CA SER A 278 -16.39 -5.77 -10.38
C SER A 278 -16.78 -6.44 -11.69
N SER A 279 -16.51 -7.74 -11.83
CA SER A 279 -16.86 -8.52 -12.99
C SER A 279 -18.39 -8.61 -13.17
N TYR A 280 -19.11 -8.88 -12.09
CA TYR A 280 -20.58 -8.96 -12.09
C TYR A 280 -21.23 -7.61 -12.45
N ILE A 281 -20.80 -6.51 -11.82
CA ILE A 281 -21.31 -5.18 -12.12
C ILE A 281 -21.02 -4.81 -13.57
N PHE A 282 -19.83 -5.12 -14.07
CA PHE A 282 -19.43 -4.81 -15.43
C PHE A 282 -20.22 -5.64 -16.46
N GLN A 283 -20.56 -6.89 -16.15
CA GLN A 283 -21.34 -7.77 -17.04
C GLN A 283 -22.79 -7.31 -17.19
N LYS A 284 -23.41 -6.80 -16.10
CA LYS A 284 -24.80 -6.29 -16.12
C LYS A 284 -24.93 -4.87 -16.68
N ARG A 285 -23.84 -4.27 -17.12
CA ARG A 285 -23.82 -2.90 -17.58
C ARG A 285 -24.31 -2.80 -19.02
N ASP A 286 -25.33 -1.98 -19.25
CA ASP A 286 -25.69 -1.50 -20.58
C ASP A 286 -24.61 -0.53 -21.08
N ILE A 287 -24.04 -0.82 -22.26
CA ILE A 287 -22.92 -0.08 -22.86
C ILE A 287 -23.45 0.72 -24.05
#